data_99a880bf5fe9c1441ae354a13c800f61
#
_entry.id   99a880bf5fe9c1441ae354a13c800f61
#
_cell.length_a   1.000
_cell.length_b   1.000
_cell.length_c   1.000
_cell.angle_alpha   90.00
_cell.angle_beta   90.00
_cell.angle_gamma   90.00
#
_symmetry.space_group_name_H-M   'P 1'
#
loop_
_entity.id
_entity.type
_entity.pdbx_description
1 polymer ?
#
loop_
_entity_poly.entity_id
_entity_poly.type
_entity_poly.pdbx_seq_one_letter_code
_entity_poly.pdbx_strand_id
1 'polypeptide(L)'
;MALISIIKDFHPHNYAKLLDKAAELAPPLHHSIAEPVGGFKLKERYSPEKEEIVLRSLPHLALGKGENLCLDFGTHIVGYLTLELSYTGSHPDVPAYIKLKFAENIAELSENTEEYKGWISRSWIQEEYMHVDVLPAQITL
;
A
#
# COMPACT_ATOMS: atom_id res chain seq x y z
N MET A 1 4.20 11.57 9.79
CA MET A 1 4.75 12.73 10.53
C MET A 1 6.14 13.01 9.98
N ALA A 2 6.31 14.15 9.34
CA ALA A 2 7.47 14.41 8.52
C ALA A 2 8.74 14.51 9.35
N LEU A 3 9.74 13.75 9.00
CA LEU A 3 11.15 13.89 9.38
C LEU A 3 11.77 15.25 8.98
N ILE A 4 10.98 16.12 8.38
CA ILE A 4 11.41 17.44 7.86
C ILE A 4 11.77 18.43 8.99
N SER A 5 11.29 18.20 10.21
CA SER A 5 11.61 19.10 11.34
C SER A 5 13.01 18.94 11.94
N ILE A 6 13.74 17.90 11.53
CA ILE A 6 15.08 17.58 12.07
C ILE A 6 16.19 18.25 11.26
N ILE A 7 15.89 18.82 10.10
CA ILE A 7 16.91 19.41 9.20
C ILE A 7 16.95 20.94 9.38
N LYS A 8 17.05 21.44 10.62
CA LYS A 8 17.22 22.88 10.86
C LYS A 8 18.56 23.45 10.38
N ASP A 9 19.57 22.60 10.23
CA ASP A 9 20.93 22.98 9.84
C ASP A 9 21.31 22.40 8.45
N PHE A 10 20.33 22.32 7.56
CA PHE A 10 20.56 21.85 6.22
C PHE A 10 21.36 22.85 5.39
N HIS A 11 22.62 22.51 5.10
CA HIS A 11 23.46 23.28 4.21
C HIS A 11 23.42 22.64 2.79
N PRO A 12 22.83 23.32 1.79
CA PRO A 12 22.67 22.76 0.44
C PRO A 12 23.98 22.23 -0.19
N HIS A 13 25.10 22.89 0.11
CA HIS A 13 26.41 22.50 -0.41
C HIS A 13 26.92 21.17 0.16
N ASN A 14 26.62 20.89 1.41
CA ASN A 14 27.00 19.62 2.02
C ASN A 14 26.10 18.47 1.58
N TYR A 15 24.83 18.80 1.30
CA TYR A 15 23.86 17.81 0.87
C TYR A 15 24.17 17.25 -0.53
N ALA A 16 24.52 18.11 -1.49
CA ALA A 16 24.92 17.66 -2.82
C ALA A 16 26.08 16.67 -2.77
N LYS A 17 27.14 17.00 -2.02
CA LYS A 17 28.29 16.10 -1.82
C LYS A 17 27.92 14.79 -1.11
N LEU A 18 27.00 14.83 -0.18
CA LEU A 18 26.52 13.63 0.52
C LEU A 18 25.68 12.75 -0.38
N LEU A 19 24.86 13.34 -1.26
CA LEU A 19 24.08 12.60 -2.26
C LEU A 19 24.99 11.93 -3.29
N ASP A 20 25.99 12.67 -3.80
CA ASP A 20 26.97 12.13 -4.75
C ASP A 20 27.70 10.93 -4.12
N LYS A 21 28.17 11.09 -2.90
CA LYS A 21 28.84 10.03 -2.17
C LYS A 21 27.90 8.85 -1.84
N ALA A 22 26.66 9.11 -1.52
CA ALA A 22 25.66 8.07 -1.29
C ALA A 22 25.36 7.31 -2.60
N ALA A 23 25.28 8.02 -3.73
CA ALA A 23 25.09 7.39 -5.04
C ALA A 23 26.28 6.51 -5.45
N GLU A 24 27.52 6.92 -5.12
CA GLU A 24 28.71 6.11 -5.36
C GLU A 24 28.75 4.83 -4.50
N LEU A 25 28.24 4.91 -3.28
CA LEU A 25 28.26 3.80 -2.32
C LEU A 25 27.01 2.92 -2.39
N ALA A 26 25.93 3.43 -2.97
CA ALA A 26 24.70 2.67 -3.11
C ALA A 26 24.90 1.52 -4.11
N PRO A 27 24.50 0.30 -3.77
CA PRO A 27 24.42 -0.75 -4.77
C PRO A 27 23.48 -0.33 -5.88
N PRO A 28 23.70 -0.77 -7.12
CA PRO A 28 22.79 -0.46 -8.22
C PRO A 28 21.36 -0.88 -7.82
N LEU A 29 20.44 0.08 -7.88
CA LEU A 29 19.02 -0.19 -7.62
C LEU A 29 18.51 -1.09 -8.74
N HIS A 30 18.27 -2.35 -8.43
CA HIS A 30 17.58 -3.26 -9.31
C HIS A 30 16.08 -3.00 -9.18
N HIS A 31 15.50 -2.32 -10.15
CA HIS A 31 14.05 -2.19 -10.24
C HIS A 31 13.49 -3.52 -10.77
N SER A 32 12.79 -4.23 -9.92
CA SER A 32 12.02 -5.42 -10.32
C SER A 32 10.55 -5.21 -9.95
N ILE A 33 9.68 -5.77 -10.76
CA ILE A 33 8.25 -5.84 -10.43
C ILE A 33 8.08 -7.02 -9.47
N ALA A 34 7.57 -6.73 -8.28
CA ALA A 34 7.22 -7.77 -7.32
C ALA A 34 5.78 -8.22 -7.59
N GLU A 35 5.60 -9.52 -7.74
CA GLU A 35 4.28 -10.14 -7.90
C GLU A 35 3.86 -10.84 -6.61
N PRO A 36 2.58 -10.81 -6.25
CA PRO A 36 2.09 -11.53 -5.08
C PRO A 36 2.21 -13.05 -5.29
N VAL A 37 2.61 -13.74 -4.26
CA VAL A 37 2.68 -15.21 -4.21
C VAL A 37 1.39 -15.82 -3.64
N GLY A 38 0.55 -15.02 -2.97
CA GLY A 38 -0.73 -15.41 -2.41
C GLY A 38 -1.72 -14.25 -2.37
N GLY A 39 -3.00 -14.58 -2.33
CA GLY A 39 -4.08 -13.62 -2.15
C GLY A 39 -5.16 -14.20 -1.23
N PHE A 40 -5.78 -13.35 -0.41
CA PHE A 40 -6.86 -13.76 0.47
C PHE A 40 -7.77 -12.59 0.83
N LYS A 41 -8.95 -12.89 1.34
CA LYS A 41 -9.83 -11.93 2.02
C LYS A 41 -9.82 -12.22 3.52
N LEU A 42 -9.83 -11.17 4.34
CA LEU A 42 -10.15 -11.32 5.75
C LEU A 42 -11.66 -11.51 5.87
N LYS A 43 -12.11 -12.51 6.59
CA LYS A 43 -13.55 -12.78 6.78
C LYS A 43 -14.24 -11.69 7.58
N GLU A 44 -13.51 -11.13 8.54
CA GLU A 44 -13.96 -10.04 9.37
C GLU A 44 -12.86 -8.97 9.49
N ARG A 45 -13.27 -7.73 9.70
CA ARG A 45 -12.37 -6.56 9.63
C ARG A 45 -11.18 -6.64 10.60
N TYR A 46 -11.35 -7.24 11.75
CA TYR A 46 -10.32 -7.34 12.80
C TYR A 46 -10.10 -8.77 13.25
N SER A 47 -10.19 -9.72 12.34
CA SER A 47 -9.93 -11.13 12.57
C SER A 47 -8.79 -11.60 11.64
N PRO A 48 -7.88 -12.45 12.14
CA PRO A 48 -6.87 -13.07 11.30
C PRO A 48 -7.42 -14.21 10.42
N GLU A 49 -8.72 -14.53 10.56
CA GLU A 49 -9.35 -15.54 9.73
C GLU A 49 -9.40 -15.09 8.28
N LYS A 50 -8.90 -15.93 7.39
CA LYS A 50 -8.77 -15.63 5.98
C LYS A 50 -9.49 -16.64 5.10
N GLU A 51 -9.86 -16.17 3.92
CA GLU A 51 -10.33 -16.98 2.80
C GLU A 51 -9.37 -16.80 1.63
N GLU A 52 -8.75 -17.88 1.19
CA GLU A 52 -7.77 -17.85 0.10
C GLU A 52 -8.44 -17.51 -1.23
N ILE A 53 -7.75 -16.73 -2.04
CA ILE A 53 -8.17 -16.33 -3.37
C ILE A 53 -7.19 -16.89 -4.39
N VAL A 54 -7.71 -17.37 -5.50
CA VAL A 54 -6.88 -17.80 -6.63
C VAL A 54 -6.32 -16.56 -7.33
N LEU A 55 -5.01 -16.38 -7.36
CA LEU A 55 -4.34 -15.21 -7.96
C LEU A 55 -4.75 -14.94 -9.42
N ARG A 56 -5.07 -15.97 -10.19
CA ARG A 56 -5.56 -15.83 -11.58
C ARG A 56 -6.88 -15.05 -11.67
N SER A 57 -7.64 -14.97 -10.59
CA SER A 57 -8.90 -14.24 -10.57
C SER A 57 -8.73 -12.74 -10.26
N LEU A 58 -7.55 -12.30 -9.84
CA LEU A 58 -7.30 -10.91 -9.46
C LEU A 58 -7.69 -9.89 -10.54
N PRO A 59 -7.38 -10.08 -11.84
CA PRO A 59 -7.75 -9.11 -12.87
C PRO A 59 -9.26 -8.93 -13.05
N HIS A 60 -10.06 -9.85 -12.53
CA HIS A 60 -11.53 -9.84 -12.63
C HIS A 60 -12.21 -9.68 -11.27
N LEU A 61 -11.43 -9.44 -10.23
CA LEU A 61 -11.96 -9.29 -8.88
C LEU A 61 -12.60 -7.91 -8.73
N ALA A 62 -13.91 -7.89 -8.53
CA ALA A 62 -14.62 -6.69 -8.13
C ALA A 62 -14.75 -6.64 -6.61
N LEU A 63 -14.49 -5.48 -6.03
CA LEU A 63 -14.64 -5.22 -4.60
C LEU A 63 -15.77 -4.23 -4.38
N GLY A 64 -16.73 -4.61 -3.56
CA GLY A 64 -17.80 -3.74 -3.09
C GLY A 64 -17.42 -2.98 -1.82
N LYS A 65 -18.36 -2.16 -1.36
CA LYS A 65 -18.19 -1.40 -0.12
C LYS A 65 -17.96 -2.31 1.08
N GLY A 66 -16.84 -2.11 1.78
CA GLY A 66 -16.48 -2.86 2.98
C GLY A 66 -15.78 -4.20 2.70
N GLU A 67 -15.66 -4.60 1.44
CA GLU A 67 -14.86 -5.76 1.07
C GLU A 67 -13.37 -5.43 1.10
N ASN A 68 -12.56 -6.46 1.25
CA ASN A 68 -11.11 -6.34 1.33
C ASN A 68 -10.43 -7.35 0.40
N LEU A 69 -9.18 -7.05 0.06
CA LEU A 69 -8.26 -7.92 -0.62
C LEU A 69 -6.90 -7.77 0.03
N CYS A 70 -6.30 -8.87 0.41
CA CYS A 70 -4.94 -8.92 0.92
C CYS A 70 -4.05 -9.65 -0.09
N LEU A 71 -2.88 -9.11 -0.35
CA LEU A 71 -1.88 -9.68 -1.22
C LEU A 71 -0.64 -10.02 -0.39
N ASP A 72 -0.20 -11.26 -0.50
CA ASP A 72 1.02 -11.75 0.14
C ASP A 72 2.13 -11.80 -0.90
N PHE A 73 3.23 -11.14 -0.64
CA PHE A 73 4.40 -11.13 -1.51
C PHE A 73 5.48 -12.12 -1.08
N GLY A 74 5.27 -12.83 0.03
CA GLY A 74 6.20 -13.87 0.53
C GLY A 74 7.53 -13.33 1.05
N THR A 75 7.77 -12.04 0.96
CA THR A 75 9.01 -11.38 1.39
C THR A 75 8.76 -9.93 1.76
N HIS A 76 9.65 -9.38 2.57
CA HIS A 76 9.66 -7.95 2.84
C HIS A 76 10.00 -7.16 1.57
N ILE A 77 9.17 -6.18 1.24
CA ILE A 77 9.32 -5.34 0.05
C ILE A 77 9.46 -3.88 0.46
N VAL A 78 10.40 -3.20 -0.17
CA VAL A 78 10.52 -1.74 -0.13
C VAL A 78 10.40 -1.23 -1.57
N GLY A 79 9.40 -0.41 -1.85
CA GLY A 79 9.15 0.04 -3.22
C GLY A 79 7.94 0.95 -3.36
N TYR A 80 7.44 1.04 -4.56
CA TYR A 80 6.26 1.82 -4.92
C TYR A 80 5.10 0.87 -5.26
N LEU A 81 3.91 1.21 -4.78
CA LEU A 81 2.68 0.53 -5.17
C LEU A 81 2.02 1.28 -6.32
N THR A 82 1.74 0.56 -7.40
CA THR A 82 0.90 1.04 -8.49
C THR A 82 -0.41 0.26 -8.49
N LEU A 83 -1.52 0.97 -8.44
CA LEU A 83 -2.86 0.40 -8.52
C LEU A 83 -3.53 0.83 -9.81
N GLU A 84 -4.06 -0.12 -10.55
CA GLU A 84 -4.96 0.14 -11.66
C GLU A 84 -6.40 -0.13 -11.19
N LEU A 85 -7.24 0.89 -11.24
CA LEU A 85 -8.61 0.84 -10.76
C LEU A 85 -9.57 1.08 -11.90
N SER A 86 -10.60 0.27 -11.98
CA SER A 86 -11.73 0.44 -12.86
C SER A 86 -13.03 0.18 -12.11
N TYR A 87 -14.17 0.49 -12.69
CA TYR A 87 -15.45 0.17 -12.10
C TYR A 87 -16.25 -0.75 -13.00
N THR A 88 -17.21 -1.43 -12.41
CA THR A 88 -18.19 -2.26 -13.12
C THR A 88 -19.60 -1.71 -12.88
N GLY A 89 -20.44 -1.73 -13.91
CA GLY A 89 -21.78 -1.16 -13.85
C GLY A 89 -21.85 0.31 -14.25
N SER A 90 -22.76 1.07 -13.64
CA SER A 90 -22.90 2.51 -13.91
C SER A 90 -21.74 3.29 -13.30
N HIS A 91 -21.44 4.44 -13.92
CA HIS A 91 -20.41 5.35 -13.41
C HIS A 91 -20.75 5.76 -11.96
N PRO A 92 -19.78 5.67 -11.03
CA PRO A 92 -19.99 6.11 -9.66
C PRO A 92 -20.16 7.63 -9.57
N ASP A 93 -21.12 8.08 -8.77
CA ASP A 93 -21.40 9.51 -8.56
C ASP A 93 -20.39 10.17 -7.59
N VAL A 94 -19.59 9.37 -6.90
CA VAL A 94 -18.64 9.82 -5.88
C VAL A 94 -17.30 9.11 -6.04
N PRO A 95 -16.19 9.73 -5.60
CA PRO A 95 -14.88 9.08 -5.57
C PRO A 95 -14.89 7.77 -4.78
N ALA A 96 -14.12 6.79 -5.23
CA ALA A 96 -13.91 5.58 -4.46
C ALA A 96 -13.08 5.90 -3.21
N TYR A 97 -13.59 5.51 -2.05
CA TYR A 97 -12.85 5.62 -0.79
C TYR A 97 -12.10 4.32 -0.53
N ILE A 98 -10.79 4.40 -0.59
CA ILE A 98 -9.90 3.24 -0.49
C ILE A 98 -9.04 3.37 0.77
N LYS A 99 -8.95 2.28 1.51
CA LYS A 99 -8.00 2.10 2.60
C LYS A 99 -6.92 1.12 2.17
N LEU A 100 -5.68 1.55 2.22
CA LEU A 100 -4.51 0.69 2.07
C LEU A 100 -3.91 0.42 3.45
N LYS A 101 -3.54 -0.81 3.70
CA LYS A 101 -2.85 -1.22 4.91
C LYS A 101 -1.67 -2.10 4.55
N PHE A 102 -0.50 -1.77 5.07
CA PHE A 102 0.74 -2.49 4.85
C PHE A 102 1.19 -3.10 6.17
N ALA A 103 1.60 -4.35 6.13
CA ALA A 103 2.01 -5.09 7.31
C ALA A 103 2.96 -6.22 6.94
N GLU A 104 3.75 -6.69 7.88
CA GLU A 104 4.67 -7.82 7.69
C GLU A 104 3.99 -9.17 7.92
N ASN A 105 2.86 -9.17 8.63
CA ASN A 105 2.12 -10.40 8.93
C ASN A 105 0.61 -10.16 9.05
N ILE A 106 -0.16 -11.24 8.99
CA ILE A 106 -1.63 -11.20 9.01
C ILE A 106 -2.19 -10.66 10.34
N ALA A 107 -1.49 -10.85 11.47
CA ALA A 107 -1.94 -10.35 12.75
C ALA A 107 -1.95 -8.82 12.75
N GLU A 108 -0.92 -8.19 12.17
CA GLU A 108 -0.85 -6.74 12.01
C GLU A 108 -1.92 -6.21 11.05
N LEU A 109 -2.22 -6.95 9.96
CA LEU A 109 -3.32 -6.60 9.05
C LEU A 109 -4.67 -6.58 9.78
N SER A 110 -4.88 -7.50 10.72
CA SER A 110 -6.11 -7.61 11.50
C SER A 110 -6.20 -6.66 12.69
N GLU A 111 -5.11 -5.99 13.08
CA GLU A 111 -5.11 -5.05 14.19
C GLU A 111 -5.94 -3.79 13.88
N ASN A 112 -6.64 -3.31 14.92
CA ASN A 112 -7.25 -1.98 14.89
C ASN A 112 -6.20 -0.94 15.29
N THR A 113 -5.70 -0.18 14.32
CA THR A 113 -4.66 0.83 14.56
C THR A 113 -5.08 1.95 15.51
N GLU A 114 -6.38 2.26 15.59
CA GLU A 114 -6.90 3.29 16.51
C GLU A 114 -6.89 2.81 17.95
N GLU A 115 -7.12 1.51 18.17
CA GLU A 115 -7.19 0.88 19.49
C GLU A 115 -5.91 0.15 19.87
N TYR A 116 -4.90 0.16 18.99
CA TYR A 116 -3.67 -0.58 19.20
C TYR A 116 -2.96 -0.14 20.49
N LYS A 117 -2.78 -1.08 21.39
CA LYS A 117 -2.11 -0.91 22.69
C LYS A 117 -0.86 -1.79 22.80
N GLY A 118 -0.38 -2.27 21.68
CA GLY A 118 0.78 -3.14 21.61
C GLY A 118 2.06 -2.48 22.09
N TRP A 119 3.07 -3.30 22.30
CA TRP A 119 4.38 -2.90 22.81
C TRP A 119 5.19 -2.08 21.79
N ILE A 120 4.91 -2.29 20.49
CA ILE A 120 5.55 -1.58 19.39
C ILE A 120 4.68 -0.38 18.99
N SER A 121 5.30 0.70 18.58
CA SER A 121 4.62 1.93 18.17
C SER A 121 3.62 1.68 17.02
N ARG A 122 2.50 2.39 17.01
CA ARG A 122 1.54 2.45 15.89
C ARG A 122 2.20 2.73 14.53
N SER A 123 3.37 3.34 14.52
CA SER A 123 4.13 3.64 13.30
C SER A 123 4.61 2.42 12.50
N TRP A 124 4.52 1.22 13.06
CA TRP A 124 4.85 -0.03 12.36
C TRP A 124 3.73 -0.50 11.44
N ILE A 125 2.50 -0.08 11.69
CA ILE A 125 1.36 -0.39 10.85
C ILE A 125 1.06 0.83 10.01
N GLN A 126 1.36 0.74 8.73
CA GLN A 126 1.06 1.82 7.79
C GLN A 126 -0.36 1.67 7.27
N GLU A 127 -1.19 2.66 7.54
CA GLU A 127 -2.54 2.81 6.97
C GLU A 127 -2.64 4.12 6.20
N GLU A 128 -3.10 4.01 4.96
CA GLU A 128 -3.34 5.13 4.07
C GLU A 128 -4.80 5.16 3.62
N TYR A 129 -5.38 6.35 3.60
CA TYR A 129 -6.75 6.57 3.16
C TYR A 129 -6.75 7.53 1.98
N MET A 130 -7.43 7.15 0.92
CA MET A 130 -7.49 7.96 -0.29
C MET A 130 -8.88 7.98 -0.89
N HIS A 131 -9.22 9.12 -1.52
CA HIS A 131 -10.36 9.26 -2.39
C HIS A 131 -9.85 9.30 -3.83
N VAL A 132 -10.34 8.41 -4.66
CA VAL A 132 -9.89 8.27 -6.05
C VAL A 132 -11.09 8.39 -6.98
N ASP A 133 -11.03 9.35 -7.88
CA ASP A 133 -11.97 9.44 -9.00
C ASP A 133 -11.62 8.37 -10.03
N VAL A 134 -12.49 7.38 -10.17
CA VAL A 134 -12.33 6.33 -11.17
C VAL A 134 -13.05 6.76 -12.44
N LEU A 135 -12.27 7.23 -13.40
CA LEU A 135 -12.78 7.70 -14.68
C LEU A 135 -13.13 6.51 -15.61
N PRO A 136 -14.08 6.68 -16.54
CA PRO A 136 -14.34 5.66 -17.54
C PRO A 136 -13.11 5.39 -18.38
N ALA A 137 -12.83 4.12 -18.66
CA ALA A 137 -11.62 3.67 -19.37
C ALA A 137 -11.52 4.19 -20.82
N GLN A 138 -12.60 4.68 -21.40
CA GLN A 138 -12.63 5.27 -22.74
C GLN A 138 -13.57 6.46 -22.80
N ILE A 139 -13.03 7.63 -23.11
CA ILE A 139 -13.80 8.74 -23.65
C ILE A 139 -13.54 8.70 -25.17
N THR A 140 -14.50 8.19 -25.93
CA THR A 140 -14.51 8.36 -27.40
C THR A 140 -15.17 9.70 -27.68
N LEU A 141 -14.41 10.66 -28.11
CA LEU A 141 -14.90 11.94 -28.63
C LEU A 141 -15.31 11.77 -30.09
#